data_701f9bfd10d6ccb3a5621e49f3dea0e8
#
_entry.id   701f9bfd10d6ccb3a5621e49f3dea0e8
#
_cell.length_a   1.000
_cell.length_b   1.000
_cell.length_c   1.000
_cell.angle_alpha   90.00
_cell.angle_beta   90.00
_cell.angle_gamma   90.00
#
_symmetry.space_group_name_H-M   'P 1'
#
loop_
_entity.id
_entity.type
_entity.pdbx_description
1 polymer ?
#
loop_
_entity_poly.entity_id
_entity_poly.type
_entity_poly.pdbx_seq_one_letter_code
_entity_poly.pdbx_strand_id
1 'polypeptide(L)'
;KWMPVGGSPALSGADFSNPNLAGFDNVTFRGAFGTTNWTSGWAVFNPRGYTIGIQQISSNVPNDFTLSQNYPNPFNPVTNIKFELPQSGFVTLKVYNLLGEEVSTLVNQDMNVGTYKYDFDASSLATGAYFYKMTVTNSNGSFTDVKKMMLIK
;
A
#
# COMPACT_ATOMS: atom_id res chain seq x y z
N LYS A 1 -5.65 12.55 10.01
CA LYS A 1 -6.87 13.26 9.55
C LYS A 1 -6.65 14.76 9.72
N TRP A 2 -6.44 15.45 8.62
CA TRP A 2 -6.38 16.91 8.59
C TRP A 2 -7.80 17.44 8.29
N MET A 3 -8.49 17.89 9.31
CA MET A 3 -9.76 18.60 9.18
C MET A 3 -9.62 19.96 9.84
N PRO A 4 -10.04 21.04 9.19
CA PRO A 4 -10.04 22.34 9.81
C PRO A 4 -10.94 22.33 11.06
N VAL A 5 -10.46 22.95 12.14
CA VAL A 5 -11.28 23.15 13.34
C VAL A 5 -12.34 24.19 13.03
N GLY A 6 -13.54 24.03 13.61
CA GLY A 6 -14.63 25.01 13.47
C GLY A 6 -14.13 26.42 13.81
N GLY A 7 -14.48 27.41 12.97
CA GLY A 7 -13.98 28.78 13.08
C GLY A 7 -12.66 29.06 12.37
N SER A 8 -12.03 28.06 11.74
CA SER A 8 -10.84 28.27 10.92
C SER A 8 -11.14 29.18 9.72
N PRO A 9 -10.25 30.14 9.37
CA PRO A 9 -10.39 30.95 8.14
C PRO A 9 -10.46 30.11 6.85
N ALA A 10 -10.01 28.86 6.90
CA ALA A 10 -10.13 27.89 5.79
C ALA A 10 -11.57 27.44 5.51
N LEU A 11 -12.50 27.67 6.44
CA LEU A 11 -13.91 27.28 6.31
C LEU A 11 -14.80 28.40 5.72
N SER A 12 -14.26 29.56 5.40
CA SER A 12 -15.05 30.67 4.88
C SER A 12 -14.24 31.55 3.95
N GLY A 13 -14.91 32.32 3.09
CA GLY A 13 -14.31 33.35 2.26
C GLY A 13 -13.67 32.86 0.97
N ALA A 14 -14.11 31.75 0.40
CA ALA A 14 -13.76 31.36 -0.96
C ALA A 14 -14.38 32.38 -1.94
N ASP A 15 -13.56 32.95 -2.87
CA ASP A 15 -13.98 33.86 -3.89
C ASP A 15 -13.96 33.18 -5.27
N PHE A 16 -15.11 33.07 -5.90
CA PHE A 16 -15.32 32.49 -7.22
C PHE A 16 -15.64 33.51 -8.29
N SER A 17 -15.37 34.81 -8.05
CA SER A 17 -15.65 35.89 -9.01
C SER A 17 -14.72 35.88 -10.23
N ASN A 18 -13.63 35.12 -10.19
CA ASN A 18 -12.70 35.02 -11.30
C ASN A 18 -13.31 34.18 -12.46
N PRO A 19 -13.41 34.77 -13.69
CA PRO A 19 -14.00 34.05 -14.83
C PRO A 19 -13.28 32.79 -15.26
N ASN A 20 -12.01 32.59 -14.87
CA ASN A 20 -11.26 31.37 -15.12
C ASN A 20 -11.68 30.19 -14.21
N LEU A 21 -12.56 30.46 -13.24
CA LEU A 21 -13.14 29.44 -12.36
C LEU A 21 -14.53 28.99 -12.80
N ALA A 22 -14.95 29.37 -14.00
CA ALA A 22 -16.21 28.92 -14.60
C ALA A 22 -16.17 27.39 -14.75
N GLY A 23 -17.13 26.72 -14.13
CA GLY A 23 -17.22 25.24 -14.11
C GLY A 23 -16.77 24.58 -12.80
N PHE A 24 -16.28 25.35 -11.84
CA PHE A 24 -16.06 24.86 -10.47
C PHE A 24 -17.29 25.10 -9.60
N ASP A 25 -17.55 24.16 -8.68
CA ASP A 25 -18.60 24.34 -7.69
C ASP A 25 -18.31 25.52 -6.78
N ASN A 26 -19.31 26.40 -6.63
CA ASN A 26 -19.22 27.53 -5.74
C ASN A 26 -19.39 27.08 -4.29
N VAL A 27 -18.30 27.08 -3.53
CA VAL A 27 -18.28 26.67 -2.13
C VAL A 27 -17.90 27.84 -1.22
N THR A 28 -18.40 27.85 -0.01
CA THR A 28 -18.22 28.95 0.96
C THR A 28 -16.98 28.80 1.84
N PHE A 29 -16.16 27.80 1.61
CA PHE A 29 -14.96 27.56 2.40
C PHE A 29 -13.68 27.68 1.55
N ARG A 30 -12.56 27.98 2.21
CA ARG A 30 -11.23 27.99 1.62
C ARG A 30 -10.53 26.66 1.91
N GLY A 31 -9.79 26.15 0.93
CA GLY A 31 -9.00 24.95 1.08
C GLY A 31 -9.62 23.71 0.41
N ALA A 32 -8.83 22.67 0.30
CA ALA A 32 -9.17 21.45 -0.41
C ALA A 32 -10.17 20.55 0.34
N PHE A 33 -10.43 20.83 1.62
CA PHE A 33 -11.27 20.03 2.49
C PHE A 33 -12.33 20.91 3.12
N GLY A 34 -13.58 20.79 2.70
CA GLY A 34 -14.71 21.35 3.41
C GLY A 34 -14.99 20.60 4.72
N THR A 35 -16.25 20.50 5.09
CA THR A 35 -16.69 19.68 6.21
C THR A 35 -16.60 18.16 5.94
N THR A 36 -16.47 17.79 4.67
CA THR A 36 -16.34 16.40 4.22
C THR A 36 -14.92 16.16 3.71
N ASN A 37 -14.25 15.14 4.24
CA ASN A 37 -12.95 14.74 3.73
C ASN A 37 -13.13 13.97 2.41
N TRP A 38 -13.08 14.68 1.28
CA TRP A 38 -13.23 14.09 -0.05
C TRP A 38 -12.03 13.23 -0.48
N THR A 39 -10.90 13.31 0.26
CA THR A 39 -9.76 12.40 0.02
C THR A 39 -9.94 11.04 0.68
N SER A 40 -10.98 10.87 1.50
CA SER A 40 -11.32 9.57 2.06
C SER A 40 -11.86 8.68 0.93
N GLY A 41 -11.03 7.76 0.48
CA GLY A 41 -11.34 6.88 -0.66
C GLY A 41 -10.52 7.17 -1.92
N TRP A 42 -9.76 8.26 -1.97
CA TRP A 42 -8.77 8.47 -3.00
C TRP A 42 -7.49 7.70 -2.64
N ALA A 43 -7.10 6.84 -3.53
CA ALA A 43 -5.78 6.24 -3.49
C ALA A 43 -4.72 7.34 -3.42
N VAL A 44 -3.69 7.09 -2.66
CA VAL A 44 -2.52 7.92 -2.42
C VAL A 44 -2.18 8.78 -3.65
N PHE A 45 -2.22 10.12 -3.49
CA PHE A 45 -1.71 11.03 -4.50
C PHE A 45 -0.22 10.79 -4.68
N ASN A 46 0.12 10.06 -5.73
CA ASN A 46 1.50 9.80 -6.12
C ASN A 46 1.81 10.55 -7.41
N PRO A 47 2.48 11.72 -7.34
CA PRO A 47 2.78 12.55 -8.49
C PRO A 47 3.71 11.88 -9.50
N ARG A 48 4.31 10.74 -9.18
CA ARG A 48 5.17 9.94 -10.06
C ARG A 48 4.51 8.68 -10.62
N GLY A 49 3.23 8.43 -10.30
CA GLY A 49 2.48 7.29 -10.81
C GLY A 49 2.92 5.92 -10.27
N TYR A 50 3.82 5.88 -9.29
CA TYR A 50 4.25 4.64 -8.64
C TYR A 50 3.60 4.53 -7.27
N THR A 51 2.73 3.57 -7.10
CA THR A 51 2.21 3.20 -5.79
C THR A 51 3.23 2.27 -5.14
N ILE A 52 4.12 2.82 -4.30
CA ILE A 52 5.00 2.00 -3.47
C ILE A 52 4.17 1.59 -2.26
N GLY A 53 4.05 0.28 -2.04
CA GLY A 53 3.32 -0.25 -0.91
C GLY A 53 2.31 -1.32 -1.28
N ILE A 54 1.46 -1.64 -0.31
CA ILE A 54 0.46 -2.69 -0.46
C ILE A 54 -0.79 -2.17 -1.16
N GLN A 55 -1.26 -2.92 -2.15
CA GLN A 55 -2.51 -2.67 -2.87
C GLN A 55 -3.39 -3.90 -2.80
N GLN A 56 -4.66 -3.72 -2.44
CA GLN A 56 -5.66 -4.77 -2.64
C GLN A 56 -6.12 -4.73 -4.09
N ILE A 57 -5.85 -5.80 -4.84
CA ILE A 57 -6.19 -5.90 -6.27
C ILE A 57 -7.49 -6.64 -6.52
N SER A 58 -7.99 -7.37 -5.53
CA SER A 58 -9.31 -8.01 -5.58
C SER A 58 -9.86 -8.21 -4.17
N SER A 59 -11.16 -8.02 -4.02
CA SER A 59 -11.92 -8.37 -2.81
C SER A 59 -12.60 -9.75 -2.91
N ASN A 60 -12.45 -10.45 -4.04
CA ASN A 60 -12.92 -11.82 -4.15
C ASN A 60 -12.23 -12.69 -3.10
N VAL A 61 -12.98 -13.59 -2.47
CA VAL A 61 -12.47 -14.50 -1.45
C VAL A 61 -11.63 -15.59 -2.12
N PRO A 62 -10.31 -15.63 -1.92
CA PRO A 62 -9.48 -16.74 -2.38
C PRO A 62 -9.83 -18.04 -1.65
N ASN A 63 -9.49 -19.19 -2.22
CA ASN A 63 -9.73 -20.47 -1.58
C ASN A 63 -8.66 -20.80 -0.51
N ASP A 64 -7.42 -20.41 -0.75
CA ASP A 64 -6.26 -20.77 0.08
C ASP A 64 -5.36 -19.57 0.35
N PHE A 65 -4.58 -19.65 1.44
CA PHE A 65 -3.46 -18.74 1.64
C PHE A 65 -2.38 -19.04 0.61
N THR A 66 -1.97 -18.04 -0.14
CA THR A 66 -0.96 -18.19 -1.19
C THR A 66 0.06 -17.05 -1.14
N LEU A 67 1.34 -17.39 -1.19
CA LEU A 67 2.41 -16.46 -1.47
C LEU A 67 2.98 -16.78 -2.85
N SER A 68 2.76 -15.89 -3.82
CA SER A 68 3.25 -16.08 -5.19
C SER A 68 4.74 -15.79 -5.31
N GLN A 69 5.39 -16.37 -6.33
CA GLN A 69 6.74 -15.97 -6.71
C GLN A 69 6.72 -14.50 -7.14
N ASN A 70 7.71 -13.71 -6.69
CA ASN A 70 7.83 -12.32 -7.12
C ASN A 70 8.08 -12.23 -8.64
N TYR A 71 7.55 -11.18 -9.25
CA TYR A 71 7.75 -10.93 -10.67
C TYR A 71 8.08 -9.45 -10.93
N PRO A 72 9.12 -9.18 -11.73
CA PRO A 72 10.09 -10.12 -12.31
C PRO A 72 10.97 -10.82 -11.26
N ASN A 73 11.56 -11.96 -11.62
CA ASN A 73 12.61 -12.64 -10.87
C ASN A 73 13.53 -13.39 -11.85
N PRO A 74 14.81 -13.01 -12.02
CA PRO A 74 15.51 -11.93 -11.32
C PRO A 74 14.92 -10.54 -11.57
N PHE A 75 15.18 -9.55 -10.68
CA PHE A 75 14.63 -8.21 -10.75
C PHE A 75 15.69 -7.11 -10.56
N ASN A 76 15.39 -5.88 -11.04
CA ASN A 76 16.29 -4.72 -11.00
C ASN A 76 15.50 -3.39 -10.97
N PRO A 77 15.58 -2.57 -9.93
CA PRO A 77 15.65 -2.97 -8.52
C PRO A 77 14.26 -3.24 -7.95
N VAL A 78 13.19 -3.17 -8.78
CA VAL A 78 11.78 -3.25 -8.36
C VAL A 78 11.18 -4.59 -8.77
N THR A 79 10.38 -5.17 -7.88
CA THR A 79 9.61 -6.39 -8.13
C THR A 79 8.26 -6.34 -7.42
N ASN A 80 7.33 -7.16 -7.89
CA ASN A 80 6.00 -7.30 -7.32
C ASN A 80 5.89 -8.61 -6.55
N ILE A 81 5.35 -8.57 -5.35
CA ILE A 81 5.01 -9.75 -4.55
C ILE A 81 3.50 -9.79 -4.41
N LYS A 82 2.86 -10.85 -4.93
CA LYS A 82 1.43 -11.09 -4.82
C LYS A 82 1.17 -12.13 -3.74
N PHE A 83 0.11 -11.94 -2.95
CA PHE A 83 -0.36 -12.91 -1.96
C PHE A 83 -1.88 -12.87 -1.80
N GLU A 84 -2.44 -13.96 -1.31
CA GLU A 84 -3.86 -14.17 -1.21
C GLU A 84 -4.24 -14.61 0.21
N LEU A 85 -5.32 -14.00 0.72
CA LEU A 85 -5.83 -14.23 2.07
C LEU A 85 -7.28 -14.71 1.99
N PRO A 86 -7.58 -15.99 2.24
CA PRO A 86 -8.96 -16.50 2.31
C PRO A 86 -9.66 -16.10 3.60
N GLN A 87 -8.90 -15.69 4.62
CA GLN A 87 -9.40 -15.24 5.92
C GLN A 87 -8.63 -14.03 6.38
N SER A 88 -9.30 -13.13 7.10
CA SER A 88 -8.64 -11.99 7.73
C SER A 88 -7.70 -12.45 8.85
N GLY A 89 -6.64 -11.69 9.07
CA GLY A 89 -5.66 -11.97 10.11
C GLY A 89 -4.52 -10.95 10.14
N PHE A 90 -3.65 -11.09 11.12
CA PHE A 90 -2.44 -10.30 11.22
C PHE A 90 -1.38 -10.84 10.25
N VAL A 91 -0.98 -10.03 9.31
CA VAL A 91 -0.04 -10.39 8.24
C VAL A 91 1.30 -9.74 8.48
N THR A 92 2.37 -10.56 8.46
CA THR A 92 3.75 -10.07 8.37
C THR A 92 4.36 -10.56 7.06
N LEU A 93 4.94 -9.65 6.29
CA LEU A 93 5.74 -9.95 5.11
C LEU A 93 7.11 -9.31 5.28
N LYS A 94 8.14 -10.11 5.41
CA LYS A 94 9.50 -9.68 5.73
C LYS A 94 10.51 -10.25 4.74
N VAL A 95 11.57 -9.48 4.50
CA VAL A 95 12.68 -9.84 3.62
C VAL A 95 13.92 -10.15 4.45
N TYR A 96 14.63 -11.21 4.07
CA TYR A 96 15.83 -11.71 4.74
C TYR A 96 16.97 -11.87 3.73
N ASN A 97 18.19 -11.65 4.21
CA ASN A 97 19.40 -11.99 3.47
C ASN A 97 19.74 -13.51 3.59
N LEU A 98 20.85 -13.93 2.97
CA LEU A 98 21.32 -15.32 3.04
C LEU A 98 21.73 -15.79 4.44
N LEU A 99 22.04 -14.84 5.34
CA LEU A 99 22.40 -15.15 6.73
C LEU A 99 21.16 -15.29 7.63
N GLY A 100 19.95 -15.05 7.07
CA GLY A 100 18.70 -15.07 7.84
C GLY A 100 18.43 -13.77 8.60
N GLU A 101 19.19 -12.70 8.37
CA GLU A 101 18.95 -11.41 8.98
C GLU A 101 17.81 -10.69 8.24
N GLU A 102 16.90 -10.08 9.00
CA GLU A 102 15.84 -9.26 8.46
C GLU A 102 16.42 -7.97 7.87
N VAL A 103 16.20 -7.74 6.58
CA VAL A 103 16.66 -6.53 5.87
C VAL A 103 15.53 -5.57 5.57
N SER A 104 14.29 -6.01 5.59
CA SER A 104 13.13 -5.15 5.38
C SER A 104 11.85 -5.80 5.90
N THR A 105 10.95 -4.99 6.50
CA THR A 105 9.57 -5.37 6.77
C THR A 105 8.66 -4.68 5.76
N LEU A 106 7.96 -5.45 4.94
CA LEU A 106 7.08 -4.96 3.88
C LEU A 106 5.65 -4.75 4.37
N VAL A 107 5.14 -5.71 5.15
CA VAL A 107 3.79 -5.69 5.74
C VAL A 107 3.89 -6.12 7.20
N ASN A 108 3.16 -5.42 8.09
CA ASN A 108 3.05 -5.76 9.51
C ASN A 108 1.75 -5.16 10.07
N GLN A 109 0.60 -5.74 9.69
CA GLN A 109 -0.71 -5.21 10.06
C GLN A 109 -1.83 -6.24 9.91
N ASP A 110 -2.99 -5.93 10.50
CA ASP A 110 -4.22 -6.67 10.24
C ASP A 110 -4.72 -6.41 8.83
N MET A 111 -5.12 -7.48 8.14
CA MET A 111 -5.61 -7.43 6.77
C MET A 111 -6.89 -8.23 6.61
N ASN A 112 -7.75 -7.75 5.73
CA ASN A 112 -8.99 -8.42 5.37
C ASN A 112 -8.76 -9.51 4.32
N VAL A 113 -9.80 -10.28 4.08
CA VAL A 113 -9.89 -11.23 2.96
C VAL A 113 -9.63 -10.53 1.63
N GLY A 114 -8.89 -11.15 0.73
CA GLY A 114 -8.64 -10.60 -0.60
C GLY A 114 -7.31 -11.01 -1.20
N THR A 115 -7.05 -10.47 -2.38
CA THR A 115 -5.78 -10.59 -3.10
C THR A 115 -5.03 -9.28 -3.04
N TYR A 116 -3.76 -9.35 -2.68
CA TYR A 116 -2.91 -8.20 -2.46
C TYR A 116 -1.65 -8.28 -3.30
N LYS A 117 -1.12 -7.11 -3.64
CA LYS A 117 0.14 -6.93 -4.34
C LYS A 117 0.98 -5.91 -3.57
N TYR A 118 2.25 -6.20 -3.39
CA TYR A 118 3.23 -5.28 -2.83
C TYR A 118 4.32 -5.00 -3.86
N ASP A 119 4.54 -3.73 -4.16
CA ASP A 119 5.63 -3.28 -5.02
C ASP A 119 6.87 -3.02 -4.15
N PHE A 120 7.87 -3.89 -4.25
CA PHE A 120 9.10 -3.85 -3.46
C PHE A 120 10.22 -3.21 -4.25
N ASP A 121 10.77 -2.12 -3.72
CA ASP A 121 11.98 -1.46 -4.22
C ASP A 121 13.17 -1.84 -3.36
N ALA A 122 14.12 -2.56 -3.96
CA ALA A 122 15.36 -3.01 -3.34
C ALA A 122 16.58 -2.16 -3.75
N SER A 123 16.37 -0.89 -4.13
CA SER A 123 17.46 0.00 -4.57
C SER A 123 18.54 0.20 -3.48
N SER A 124 18.19 0.09 -2.22
CA SER A 124 19.10 0.16 -1.07
C SER A 124 19.88 -1.13 -0.80
N LEU A 125 19.47 -2.28 -1.36
CA LEU A 125 20.07 -3.58 -1.12
C LEU A 125 21.16 -3.88 -2.15
N ALA A 126 22.13 -4.75 -1.80
CA ALA A 126 23.16 -5.22 -2.70
C ALA A 126 22.61 -6.28 -3.68
N THR A 127 23.26 -6.44 -4.84
CA THR A 127 23.01 -7.58 -5.73
C THR A 127 23.19 -8.90 -4.97
N GLY A 128 22.22 -9.81 -5.08
CA GLY A 128 22.28 -11.09 -4.38
C GLY A 128 20.94 -11.81 -4.26
N ALA A 129 20.98 -12.96 -3.60
CA ALA A 129 19.79 -13.73 -3.29
C ALA A 129 19.21 -13.29 -1.94
N TYR A 130 17.90 -13.17 -1.91
CA TYR A 130 17.10 -12.84 -0.73
C TYR A 130 15.94 -13.81 -0.60
N PHE A 131 15.38 -13.88 0.60
CA PHE A 131 14.17 -14.63 0.87
C PHE A 131 13.10 -13.66 1.38
N TYR A 132 11.86 -13.86 1.01
CA TYR A 132 10.74 -13.19 1.64
C TYR A 132 9.81 -14.23 2.26
N LYS A 133 9.39 -13.92 3.48
CA LYS A 133 8.56 -14.78 4.32
C LYS A 133 7.27 -14.07 4.64
N MET A 134 6.16 -14.71 4.33
CA MET A 134 4.84 -14.29 4.80
C MET A 134 4.42 -15.18 5.98
N THR A 135 3.92 -14.55 7.02
CA THR A 135 3.23 -15.22 8.13
C THR A 135 1.88 -14.56 8.33
N VAL A 136 0.83 -15.33 8.36
CA VAL A 136 -0.53 -14.89 8.69
C VAL A 136 -0.96 -15.58 9.96
N THR A 137 -1.40 -14.81 10.95
CA THR A 137 -1.92 -15.33 12.21
C THR A 137 -3.37 -14.91 12.37
N ASN A 138 -4.25 -15.87 12.64
CA ASN A 138 -5.66 -15.64 12.91
C ASN A 138 -6.17 -16.57 14.02
N SER A 139 -7.46 -16.50 14.34
CA SER A 139 -8.10 -17.36 15.37
C SER A 139 -8.03 -18.86 15.06
N ASN A 140 -7.83 -19.24 13.81
CA ASN A 140 -7.82 -20.63 13.34
C ASN A 140 -6.40 -21.23 13.23
N GLY A 141 -5.37 -20.41 13.51
CA GLY A 141 -3.97 -20.85 13.46
C GLY A 141 -3.05 -19.87 12.76
N SER A 142 -1.92 -20.37 12.30
CA SER A 142 -0.96 -19.57 11.53
C SER A 142 -0.57 -20.26 10.23
N PHE A 143 -0.48 -19.48 9.16
CA PHE A 143 0.08 -19.87 7.88
C PHE A 143 1.45 -19.22 7.70
N THR A 144 2.42 -19.96 7.17
CA THR A 144 3.74 -19.42 6.83
C THR A 144 4.20 -19.99 5.49
N ASP A 145 4.66 -19.12 4.61
CA ASP A 145 5.32 -19.51 3.35
C ASP A 145 6.54 -18.63 3.10
N VAL A 146 7.54 -19.19 2.40
CA VAL A 146 8.82 -18.53 2.09
C VAL A 146 9.14 -18.72 0.62
N LYS A 147 9.55 -17.64 -0.04
CA LYS A 147 10.02 -17.66 -1.43
C LYS A 147 11.38 -17.01 -1.55
N LYS A 148 12.13 -17.43 -2.57
CA LYS A 148 13.43 -16.86 -2.91
C LYS A 148 13.30 -15.86 -4.05
N MET A 149 14.05 -14.76 -3.97
CA MET A 149 14.18 -13.77 -5.04
C MET A 149 15.64 -13.43 -5.32
N MET A 150 15.93 -12.99 -6.55
CA MET A 150 17.27 -12.64 -7.01
C MET A 150 17.28 -11.18 -7.47
N LEU A 151 18.05 -10.34 -6.77
CA LEU A 151 18.32 -8.96 -7.16
C LEU A 151 19.56 -8.88 -8.02
N ILE A 152 19.45 -8.23 -9.17
CA ILE A 152 20.56 -7.93 -10.08
C ILE A 152 20.56 -6.43 -10.31
N LYS A 153 21.67 -5.78 -10.12
CA LYS A 153 21.88 -4.36 -10.44
C LYS A 153 22.86 -4.21 -11.58
#